data_865d2f1f85f01ea057d70db0200fc078
#
_entry.id   865d2f1f85f01ea057d70db0200fc078
#
_cell.length_a   1.000
_cell.length_b   1.000
_cell.length_c   1.000
_cell.angle_alpha   90.00
_cell.angle_beta   90.00
_cell.angle_gamma   90.00
#
_symmetry.space_group_name_H-M   'P 1'
#
loop_
_entity.id
_entity.type
_entity.pdbx_description
1 polymer ?
#
loop_
_entity_poly.entity_id
_entity_poly.type
_entity_poly.pdbx_seq_one_letter_code
_entity_poly.pdbx_strand_id
1 'polypeptide(L)'
;INSPGEPGISYHMGIGFTTTAIPEEAQKFLDSMRHTSESRNRAMADRVNAYLDPLVLDYEKDVAPLAPKGNATERHLCLAYALKAASQYPEESALRNFWGEKLGVAPEDLKELPDGRAITDLIRAKTMKKGGVGYVQPDSGSFPQMADMNKFVLLCEALPTITWLDGTSDGESAIEELVEVSRSTGAVAFNIIPDRNYTPGSPDQKLTNLKQVIQLTEDLGLPLIGGTEMNSPGQKFVDDFDSAELNPHRESFLRGGRILHAHSTLQKAAGLGYLSDWAKGNFSDVHKKNDFFAEFGKVFSPKGE
;
A
#
# COMPACT_ATOMS: atom_id res chain seq x y z
N ILE A 1 -7.19 8.72 -10.01
CA ILE A 1 -6.45 9.42 -8.98
C ILE A 1 -7.16 9.30 -7.67
N ASN A 2 -6.64 8.45 -6.82
CA ASN A 2 -7.38 7.95 -5.66
C ASN A 2 -6.75 8.33 -4.31
N SER A 3 -5.81 9.27 -4.29
CA SER A 3 -5.24 9.77 -3.05
C SER A 3 -5.99 11.04 -2.58
N PRO A 4 -6.69 11.01 -1.46
CA PRO A 4 -7.44 12.17 -0.97
C PRO A 4 -6.52 13.38 -0.76
N GLY A 5 -6.90 14.53 -1.33
CA GLY A 5 -6.19 15.80 -1.19
C GLY A 5 -4.86 15.92 -1.96
N GLU A 6 -4.52 14.94 -2.79
CA GLU A 6 -3.30 14.93 -3.60
C GLU A 6 -3.63 14.57 -5.05
N PRO A 7 -4.16 15.52 -5.86
CA PRO A 7 -4.53 15.29 -7.25
C PRO A 7 -3.34 14.78 -8.08
N GLY A 8 -3.59 13.81 -8.95
CA GLY A 8 -2.54 13.21 -9.79
C GLY A 8 -1.86 11.99 -9.16
N ILE A 9 -2.15 11.65 -7.90
CA ILE A 9 -1.57 10.50 -7.22
C ILE A 9 -2.61 9.38 -7.10
N SER A 10 -2.23 8.15 -7.48
CA SER A 10 -3.06 6.97 -7.34
C SER A 10 -2.34 5.88 -6.55
N TYR A 11 -3.10 5.05 -5.83
CA TYR A 11 -2.56 3.81 -5.31
C TYR A 11 -2.41 2.81 -6.45
N HIS A 12 -1.22 2.25 -6.57
CA HIS A 12 -0.87 1.31 -7.61
C HIS A 12 0.11 0.29 -7.08
N MET A 13 0.00 -0.96 -7.51
CA MET A 13 0.85 -2.03 -7.02
C MET A 13 1.20 -3.05 -8.10
N GLY A 14 2.16 -3.91 -7.79
CA GLY A 14 2.39 -5.16 -8.48
C GLY A 14 2.04 -6.34 -7.58
N ILE A 15 1.44 -7.37 -8.13
CA ILE A 15 1.11 -8.61 -7.44
C ILE A 15 1.62 -9.83 -8.21
N GLY A 16 1.74 -10.97 -7.54
CA GLY A 16 2.15 -12.21 -8.21
C GLY A 16 3.64 -12.32 -8.52
N PHE A 17 4.49 -11.60 -7.79
CA PHE A 17 5.94 -11.79 -7.88
C PHE A 17 6.33 -13.21 -7.50
N THR A 18 7.08 -13.90 -8.37
CA THR A 18 7.46 -15.31 -8.20
C THR A 18 8.90 -15.51 -7.78
N THR A 19 9.70 -14.44 -7.79
CA THR A 19 11.13 -14.46 -7.44
C THR A 19 11.52 -13.18 -6.72
N THR A 20 12.60 -13.27 -5.92
CA THR A 20 13.28 -12.11 -5.34
C THR A 20 14.45 -11.61 -6.20
N ALA A 21 14.78 -12.33 -7.28
CA ALA A 21 15.74 -11.88 -8.26
C ALA A 21 15.13 -10.78 -9.12
N ILE A 22 15.71 -9.61 -9.09
CA ILE A 22 15.23 -8.43 -9.82
C ILE A 22 16.11 -8.22 -11.04
N PRO A 23 15.56 -8.11 -12.27
CA PRO A 23 16.33 -7.76 -13.47
C PRO A 23 17.04 -6.41 -13.28
N GLU A 24 18.21 -6.26 -13.93
CA GLU A 24 19.05 -5.05 -13.75
C GLU A 24 18.29 -3.75 -14.06
N GLU A 25 17.47 -3.73 -15.10
CA GLU A 25 16.66 -2.56 -15.46
C GLU A 25 15.63 -2.23 -14.37
N ALA A 26 14.99 -3.24 -13.83
CA ALA A 26 14.03 -3.09 -12.72
C ALA A 26 14.74 -2.66 -11.42
N GLN A 27 15.96 -3.15 -11.17
CA GLN A 27 16.76 -2.75 -10.02
C GLN A 27 17.07 -1.25 -10.03
N LYS A 28 17.44 -0.70 -11.19
CA LYS A 28 17.70 0.75 -11.35
C LYS A 28 16.48 1.59 -10.96
N PHE A 29 15.30 1.17 -11.38
CA PHE A 29 14.04 1.85 -11.01
C PHE A 29 13.77 1.75 -9.50
N LEU A 30 13.93 0.57 -8.91
CA LEU A 30 13.75 0.36 -7.47
C LEU A 30 14.72 1.22 -6.65
N ASP A 31 15.98 1.31 -7.06
CA ASP A 31 17.00 2.11 -6.37
C ASP A 31 16.70 3.60 -6.49
N SER A 32 16.19 4.06 -7.63
CA SER A 32 15.71 5.43 -7.80
C SER A 32 14.56 5.75 -6.84
N MET A 33 13.57 4.88 -6.71
CA MET A 33 12.45 5.05 -5.77
C MET A 33 12.92 5.08 -4.32
N ARG A 34 13.85 4.20 -3.95
CA ARG A 34 14.44 4.18 -2.60
C ARG A 34 15.16 5.48 -2.29
N HIS A 35 15.97 5.95 -3.24
CA HIS A 35 16.70 7.21 -3.10
C HIS A 35 15.75 8.41 -2.91
N THR A 36 14.71 8.50 -3.72
CA THR A 36 13.69 9.56 -3.61
C THR A 36 12.99 9.53 -2.24
N SER A 37 12.58 8.33 -1.79
CA SER A 37 11.95 8.15 -0.48
C SER A 37 12.89 8.51 0.67
N GLU A 38 14.15 8.10 0.59
CA GLU A 38 15.17 8.42 1.59
C GLU A 38 15.44 9.93 1.66
N SER A 39 15.62 10.57 0.51
CA SER A 39 15.84 12.03 0.44
C SER A 39 14.69 12.80 1.07
N ARG A 40 13.45 12.40 0.82
CA ARG A 40 12.26 12.99 1.44
C ARG A 40 12.24 12.79 2.96
N ASN A 41 12.58 11.58 3.42
CA ASN A 41 12.63 11.29 4.86
C ASN A 41 13.72 12.10 5.57
N ARG A 42 14.89 12.30 4.94
CA ARG A 42 15.96 13.14 5.47
C ARG A 42 15.52 14.60 5.58
N ALA A 43 14.94 15.15 4.53
CA ALA A 43 14.40 16.53 4.55
C ALA A 43 13.31 16.72 5.61
N MET A 44 12.48 15.69 5.82
CA MET A 44 11.48 15.68 6.90
C MET A 44 12.17 15.66 8.28
N ALA A 45 13.16 14.80 8.48
CA ALA A 45 13.92 14.71 9.73
C ALA A 45 14.61 16.04 10.07
N ASP A 46 15.25 16.70 9.09
CA ASP A 46 15.90 17.98 9.30
C ASP A 46 14.93 19.06 9.82
N ARG A 47 13.73 19.13 9.25
CA ARG A 47 12.69 20.08 9.70
C ARG A 47 12.18 19.75 11.09
N VAL A 48 11.93 18.47 11.37
CA VAL A 48 11.45 18.02 12.69
C VAL A 48 12.55 18.18 13.74
N ASN A 49 13.81 17.94 13.41
CA ASN A 49 14.95 18.20 14.28
C ASN A 49 14.99 19.67 14.73
N ALA A 50 14.84 20.60 13.78
CA ALA A 50 14.81 22.03 14.10
C ALA A 50 13.66 22.41 15.05
N TYR A 51 12.51 21.74 14.93
CA TYR A 51 11.34 21.96 15.79
C TYR A 51 11.50 21.32 17.19
N LEU A 52 12.06 20.12 17.25
CA LEU A 52 12.20 19.36 18.48
C LEU A 52 13.48 19.70 19.27
N ASP A 53 14.29 20.66 18.83
CA ASP A 53 15.49 21.06 19.57
C ASP A 53 15.24 21.14 21.09
N PRO A 54 16.11 20.53 21.95
CA PRO A 54 17.42 19.94 21.66
C PRO A 54 17.41 18.46 21.23
N LEU A 55 16.27 17.86 20.94
CA LEU A 55 16.15 16.47 20.45
C LEU A 55 16.47 16.43 18.96
N VAL A 56 17.60 15.86 18.57
CA VAL A 56 18.08 15.77 17.18
C VAL A 56 18.37 14.33 16.80
N LEU A 57 17.75 13.85 15.72
CA LEU A 57 18.07 12.56 15.12
C LEU A 57 19.27 12.68 14.17
N ASP A 58 20.16 11.71 14.24
CA ASP A 58 21.10 11.37 13.19
C ASP A 58 20.47 10.25 12.35
N TYR A 59 20.20 10.51 11.09
CA TYR A 59 19.47 9.56 10.24
C TYR A 59 20.16 8.19 10.16
N GLU A 60 21.49 8.17 10.02
CA GLU A 60 22.25 6.94 9.90
C GLU A 60 22.31 6.12 11.20
N LYS A 61 22.37 6.80 12.32
CA LYS A 61 22.48 6.13 13.63
C LYS A 61 21.14 5.77 14.25
N ASP A 62 20.14 6.64 14.07
CA ASP A 62 18.89 6.54 14.80
C ASP A 62 17.75 5.97 13.93
N VAL A 63 17.76 6.19 12.59
CA VAL A 63 16.65 5.79 11.69
C VAL A 63 17.01 4.58 10.83
N ALA A 64 18.15 4.62 10.14
CA ALA A 64 18.54 3.56 9.22
C ALA A 64 18.59 2.15 9.86
N PRO A 65 19.05 1.96 11.13
CA PRO A 65 19.03 0.66 11.79
C PRO A 65 17.62 0.10 12.03
N LEU A 66 16.57 0.95 12.10
CA LEU A 66 15.18 0.51 12.23
C LEU A 66 14.60 -0.04 10.93
N ALA A 67 15.25 0.23 9.80
CA ALA A 67 14.85 -0.22 8.47
C ALA A 67 16.03 -0.81 7.70
N PRO A 68 16.60 -1.97 8.13
CA PRO A 68 17.88 -2.49 7.61
C PRO A 68 17.84 -2.86 6.12
N LYS A 69 16.66 -2.95 5.51
CA LYS A 69 16.48 -3.17 4.07
C LYS A 69 16.35 -1.87 3.25
N GLY A 70 16.57 -0.71 3.87
CA GLY A 70 16.52 0.59 3.21
C GLY A 70 15.12 1.13 2.91
N ASN A 71 14.10 0.68 3.62
CA ASN A 71 12.69 1.08 3.41
C ASN A 71 12.16 1.92 4.58
N ALA A 72 12.95 2.86 5.09
CA ALA A 72 12.49 3.73 6.17
C ALA A 72 11.25 4.54 5.72
N THR A 73 10.30 4.68 6.62
CA THR A 73 9.05 5.42 6.43
C THR A 73 8.90 6.47 7.53
N GLU A 74 7.90 7.35 7.42
CA GLU A 74 7.54 8.28 8.49
C GLU A 74 7.38 7.58 9.85
N ARG A 75 6.91 6.32 9.89
CA ARG A 75 6.74 5.57 11.15
C ARG A 75 8.07 5.22 11.80
N HIS A 76 9.09 4.91 11.01
CA HIS A 76 10.45 4.69 11.54
C HIS A 76 11.04 5.98 12.10
N LEU A 77 10.79 7.13 11.46
CA LEU A 77 11.16 8.44 12.01
C LEU A 77 10.48 8.70 13.36
N CYS A 78 9.17 8.47 13.45
CA CYS A 78 8.42 8.65 14.69
C CYS A 78 8.94 7.75 15.81
N LEU A 79 9.23 6.49 15.51
CA LEU A 79 9.81 5.55 16.47
C LEU A 79 11.22 6.00 16.89
N ALA A 80 12.05 6.43 15.95
CA ALA A 80 13.39 6.94 16.24
C ALA A 80 13.34 8.16 17.18
N TYR A 81 12.42 9.11 16.94
CA TYR A 81 12.21 10.25 17.84
C TYR A 81 11.75 9.81 19.23
N ALA A 82 10.82 8.86 19.31
CA ALA A 82 10.33 8.36 20.59
C ALA A 82 11.45 7.69 21.41
N LEU A 83 12.23 6.80 20.77
CA LEU A 83 13.37 6.13 21.41
C LEU A 83 14.49 7.12 21.80
N LYS A 84 14.80 8.08 20.96
CA LYS A 84 15.81 9.11 21.24
C LYS A 84 15.39 9.98 22.42
N ALA A 85 14.13 10.40 22.47
CA ALA A 85 13.57 11.17 23.59
C ALA A 85 13.62 10.37 24.91
N ALA A 86 13.25 9.09 24.87
CA ALA A 86 13.35 8.24 26.05
C ALA A 86 14.78 8.09 26.58
N SER A 87 15.75 8.00 25.67
CA SER A 87 17.15 7.95 26.04
C SER A 87 17.66 9.28 26.63
N GLN A 88 17.18 10.42 26.12
CA GLN A 88 17.61 11.76 26.56
C GLN A 88 16.87 12.19 27.84
N TYR A 89 15.64 11.73 28.03
CA TYR A 89 14.79 12.02 29.17
C TYR A 89 14.34 10.71 29.86
N PRO A 90 15.25 10.06 30.63
CA PRO A 90 14.97 8.74 31.20
C PRO A 90 13.89 8.75 32.30
N GLU A 91 13.67 9.92 32.92
CA GLU A 91 12.59 10.08 33.92
C GLU A 91 11.26 10.33 33.22
N GLU A 92 10.24 9.53 33.55
CA GLU A 92 8.93 9.60 32.89
C GLU A 92 8.31 10.99 32.93
N SER A 93 8.44 11.68 34.05
CA SER A 93 7.93 13.06 34.21
C SER A 93 8.62 14.04 33.26
N ALA A 94 9.93 13.93 33.09
CA ALA A 94 10.69 14.76 32.17
C ALA A 94 10.33 14.47 30.70
N LEU A 95 10.18 13.19 30.37
CA LEU A 95 9.74 12.75 29.03
C LEU A 95 8.32 13.25 28.70
N ARG A 96 7.39 13.16 29.66
CA ARG A 96 6.02 13.69 29.53
C ARG A 96 6.03 15.19 29.31
N ASN A 97 6.80 15.95 30.09
CA ASN A 97 6.88 17.40 29.97
C ASN A 97 7.47 17.80 28.60
N PHE A 98 8.55 17.14 28.17
CA PHE A 98 9.14 17.37 26.84
C PHE A 98 8.11 17.17 25.72
N TRP A 99 7.45 16.01 25.66
CA TRP A 99 6.47 15.73 24.63
C TRP A 99 5.23 16.61 24.75
N GLY A 100 4.77 16.89 25.97
CA GLY A 100 3.64 17.80 26.21
C GLY A 100 3.90 19.19 25.62
N GLU A 101 5.07 19.77 25.90
CA GLU A 101 5.49 21.05 25.35
C GLU A 101 5.61 21.00 23.81
N LYS A 102 6.36 20.04 23.28
CA LYS A 102 6.64 19.96 21.83
C LYS A 102 5.43 19.61 20.99
N LEU A 103 4.52 18.79 21.48
CA LEU A 103 3.33 18.36 20.73
C LEU A 103 2.07 19.20 21.06
N GLY A 104 2.15 20.11 22.04
CA GLY A 104 1.03 20.98 22.42
C GLY A 104 -0.13 20.20 23.02
N VAL A 105 0.16 19.25 23.91
CA VAL A 105 -0.83 18.43 24.64
C VAL A 105 -0.49 18.42 26.13
N ALA A 106 -1.49 18.17 26.98
CA ALA A 106 -1.22 18.05 28.41
C ALA A 106 -0.37 16.79 28.68
N PRO A 107 0.66 16.85 29.56
CA PRO A 107 1.53 15.70 29.84
C PRO A 107 0.78 14.47 30.30
N GLU A 108 -0.32 14.63 31.03
CA GLU A 108 -1.20 13.57 31.53
C GLU A 108 -1.99 12.85 30.40
N ASP A 109 -2.22 13.52 29.28
CA ASP A 109 -2.95 12.94 28.13
C ASP A 109 -2.06 12.08 27.23
N LEU A 110 -0.73 12.12 27.43
CA LEU A 110 0.19 11.28 26.67
C LEU A 110 0.03 9.81 27.05
N LYS A 111 -0.11 8.97 26.05
CA LYS A 111 -0.34 7.52 26.21
C LYS A 111 0.79 6.71 25.59
N GLU A 112 1.00 5.52 26.14
CA GLU A 112 1.92 4.51 25.62
C GLU A 112 3.36 5.01 25.45
N LEU A 113 3.84 5.82 26.41
CA LEU A 113 5.26 6.13 26.49
C LEU A 113 6.07 4.88 26.90
N PRO A 114 7.33 4.75 26.46
CA PRO A 114 8.04 5.78 25.68
C PRO A 114 7.85 5.70 24.16
N ASP A 115 7.46 4.54 23.58
CA ASP A 115 7.57 4.27 22.14
C ASP A 115 6.37 3.52 21.54
N GLY A 116 5.27 3.45 22.27
CA GLY A 116 4.06 2.77 21.83
C GLY A 116 3.35 3.49 20.67
N ARG A 117 2.28 2.88 20.19
CA ARG A 117 1.54 3.35 19.02
C ARG A 117 0.96 4.73 19.22
N ALA A 118 0.38 5.00 20.38
CA ALA A 118 -0.31 6.26 20.64
C ALA A 118 0.65 7.46 20.58
N ILE A 119 1.83 7.37 21.22
CA ILE A 119 2.80 8.46 21.16
C ILE A 119 3.40 8.61 19.74
N THR A 120 3.72 7.53 19.05
CA THR A 120 4.28 7.61 17.71
C THR A 120 3.28 8.13 16.68
N ASP A 121 1.99 7.81 16.80
CA ASP A 121 0.93 8.39 15.97
C ASP A 121 0.72 9.88 16.29
N LEU A 122 0.83 10.29 17.54
CA LEU A 122 0.74 11.70 17.95
C LEU A 122 1.92 12.52 17.38
N ILE A 123 3.16 12.01 17.50
CA ILE A 123 4.35 12.61 16.87
C ILE A 123 4.09 12.80 15.37
N ARG A 124 3.64 11.75 14.70
CA ARG A 124 3.34 11.77 13.26
C ARG A 124 2.30 12.83 12.91
N ALA A 125 1.18 12.84 13.62
CA ALA A 125 0.06 13.75 13.37
C ALA A 125 0.47 15.22 13.53
N LYS A 126 1.25 15.53 14.57
CA LYS A 126 1.65 16.90 14.93
C LYS A 126 2.83 17.43 14.12
N THR A 127 3.74 16.54 13.68
CA THR A 127 4.99 16.99 13.05
C THR A 127 5.13 16.65 11.57
N MET A 128 4.54 15.56 11.06
CA MET A 128 4.85 15.03 9.73
C MET A 128 3.67 15.05 8.75
N LYS A 129 2.44 15.15 9.23
CA LYS A 129 1.26 15.27 8.39
C LYS A 129 1.07 16.69 7.87
N LYS A 130 0.19 16.85 6.87
CA LYS A 130 -0.15 18.16 6.27
C LYS A 130 -0.47 19.17 7.37
N GLY A 131 0.25 20.29 7.37
CA GLY A 131 0.19 21.30 8.43
C GLY A 131 1.23 21.12 9.54
N GLY A 132 1.92 20.00 9.65
CA GLY A 132 3.05 19.81 10.56
C GLY A 132 4.36 20.38 10.00
N VAL A 133 5.27 20.74 10.89
CA VAL A 133 6.55 21.39 10.55
C VAL A 133 7.44 20.56 9.62
N GLY A 134 7.40 19.24 9.75
CA GLY A 134 8.16 18.30 8.92
C GLY A 134 7.50 17.95 7.60
N TYR A 135 6.26 18.42 7.35
CA TYR A 135 5.57 18.04 6.14
C TYR A 135 6.33 18.48 4.89
N VAL A 136 6.62 17.52 4.04
CA VAL A 136 7.22 17.74 2.72
C VAL A 136 6.12 17.50 1.69
N GLN A 137 5.68 18.59 1.02
CA GLN A 137 4.69 18.47 -0.04
C GLN A 137 5.24 17.57 -1.14
N PRO A 138 4.54 16.49 -1.52
CA PRO A 138 4.93 15.74 -2.69
C PRO A 138 4.87 16.62 -3.94
N ASP A 139 5.93 16.59 -4.72
CA ASP A 139 6.00 17.22 -6.03
C ASP A 139 5.84 16.17 -7.15
N SER A 140 5.87 16.60 -8.40
CA SER A 140 5.76 15.71 -9.56
C SER A 140 6.88 14.65 -9.65
N GLY A 141 7.98 14.83 -8.92
CA GLY A 141 9.10 13.88 -8.83
C GLY A 141 9.04 12.94 -7.63
N SER A 142 8.12 13.19 -6.70
CA SER A 142 8.05 12.42 -5.43
C SER A 142 7.51 10.99 -5.60
N PHE A 143 6.77 10.75 -6.69
CA PHE A 143 6.22 9.45 -7.05
C PHE A 143 6.51 9.14 -8.51
N PRO A 144 6.74 7.86 -8.86
CA PRO A 144 6.95 7.47 -10.24
C PRO A 144 5.68 7.67 -11.08
N GLN A 145 5.85 7.83 -12.38
CA GLN A 145 4.73 7.76 -13.30
C GLN A 145 4.11 6.36 -13.28
N MET A 146 2.80 6.26 -13.44
CA MET A 146 2.10 4.96 -13.44
C MET A 146 2.67 4.02 -14.52
N ALA A 147 3.01 4.55 -15.70
CA ALA A 147 3.62 3.76 -16.78
C ALA A 147 4.97 3.16 -16.37
N ASP A 148 5.82 3.91 -15.67
CA ASP A 148 7.12 3.42 -15.20
C ASP A 148 6.96 2.36 -14.11
N MET A 149 6.00 2.55 -13.21
CA MET A 149 5.67 1.55 -12.20
C MET A 149 5.15 0.26 -12.86
N ASN A 150 4.26 0.36 -13.85
CA ASN A 150 3.77 -0.80 -14.58
C ASN A 150 4.90 -1.51 -15.33
N LYS A 151 5.79 -0.76 -15.98
CA LYS A 151 6.97 -1.32 -16.64
C LYS A 151 7.86 -2.08 -15.65
N PHE A 152 8.11 -1.51 -14.47
CA PHE A 152 8.85 -2.19 -13.39
C PHE A 152 8.20 -3.54 -13.00
N VAL A 153 6.88 -3.54 -12.79
CA VAL A 153 6.14 -4.75 -12.41
C VAL A 153 6.21 -5.79 -13.52
N LEU A 154 6.06 -5.39 -14.78
CA LEU A 154 6.16 -6.29 -15.95
C LEU A 154 7.57 -6.88 -16.12
N LEU A 155 8.61 -6.08 -15.91
CA LEU A 155 10.00 -6.57 -15.92
C LEU A 155 10.25 -7.64 -14.84
N CYS A 156 9.53 -7.56 -13.74
CA CYS A 156 9.56 -8.56 -12.67
C CYS A 156 8.59 -9.72 -12.89
N GLU A 157 8.00 -9.83 -14.08
CA GLU A 157 7.06 -10.90 -14.46
C GLU A 157 5.84 -11.00 -13.54
N ALA A 158 5.44 -9.89 -12.93
CA ALA A 158 4.29 -9.74 -12.05
C ALA A 158 3.14 -9.00 -12.74
N LEU A 159 2.01 -8.86 -12.07
CA LEU A 159 0.81 -8.25 -12.62
C LEU A 159 0.66 -6.80 -12.12
N PRO A 160 0.79 -5.77 -13.00
CA PRO A 160 0.44 -4.41 -12.66
C PRO A 160 -1.03 -4.30 -12.27
N THR A 161 -1.30 -3.70 -11.12
CA THR A 161 -2.60 -3.79 -10.47
C THR A 161 -3.07 -2.43 -9.98
N ILE A 162 -4.28 -2.06 -10.36
CA ILE A 162 -4.99 -0.89 -9.85
C ILE A 162 -5.40 -1.18 -8.42
N THR A 163 -5.17 -0.25 -7.50
CA THR A 163 -5.64 -0.36 -6.12
C THR A 163 -6.70 0.69 -5.86
N TRP A 164 -7.83 0.28 -5.36
CA TRP A 164 -8.99 1.12 -5.08
C TRP A 164 -9.41 0.96 -3.61
N LEU A 165 -9.81 2.05 -2.98
CA LEU A 165 -10.15 2.08 -1.56
C LEU A 165 -11.66 1.94 -1.33
N ASP A 166 -12.44 2.98 -1.67
CA ASP A 166 -13.88 3.02 -1.34
C ASP A 166 -14.73 3.90 -2.27
N GLY A 167 -14.13 4.50 -3.29
CA GLY A 167 -14.81 5.34 -4.27
C GLY A 167 -15.24 6.72 -3.77
N THR A 168 -14.73 7.17 -2.63
CA THR A 168 -15.13 8.46 -2.05
C THR A 168 -14.19 9.62 -2.38
N SER A 169 -13.00 9.34 -2.90
CA SER A 169 -12.09 10.36 -3.41
C SER A 169 -12.48 10.79 -4.84
N ASP A 170 -12.11 12.01 -5.23
CA ASP A 170 -12.42 12.56 -6.55
C ASP A 170 -11.97 11.64 -7.70
N GLY A 171 -10.78 11.05 -7.57
CA GLY A 171 -10.25 10.14 -8.59
C GLY A 171 -10.93 8.79 -8.60
N GLU A 172 -11.32 8.26 -7.45
CA GLU A 172 -12.03 6.98 -7.37
C GLU A 172 -13.51 7.08 -7.75
N SER A 173 -14.12 8.27 -7.58
CA SER A 173 -15.48 8.52 -8.08
C SER A 173 -15.54 8.54 -9.61
N ALA A 174 -14.43 8.87 -10.29
CA ALA A 174 -14.25 8.78 -11.73
C ALA A 174 -13.64 7.42 -12.13
N ILE A 175 -14.23 6.33 -11.66
CA ILE A 175 -13.63 4.98 -11.73
C ILE A 175 -13.37 4.50 -13.15
N GLU A 176 -14.25 4.79 -14.09
CA GLU A 176 -14.09 4.38 -15.49
C GLU A 176 -12.86 5.04 -16.12
N GLU A 177 -12.68 6.35 -15.92
CA GLU A 177 -11.50 7.09 -16.39
C GLU A 177 -10.22 6.60 -15.69
N LEU A 178 -10.27 6.34 -14.39
CA LEU A 178 -9.13 5.80 -13.65
C LEU A 178 -8.69 4.44 -14.20
N VAL A 179 -9.64 3.57 -14.49
CA VAL A 179 -9.38 2.24 -15.05
C VAL A 179 -8.85 2.35 -16.48
N GLU A 180 -9.41 3.24 -17.31
CA GLU A 180 -8.95 3.47 -18.69
C GLU A 180 -7.48 3.93 -18.70
N VAL A 181 -7.14 4.96 -17.92
CA VAL A 181 -5.76 5.47 -17.81
C VAL A 181 -4.82 4.37 -17.30
N SER A 182 -5.23 3.61 -16.30
CA SER A 182 -4.39 2.57 -15.73
C SER A 182 -4.14 1.42 -16.71
N ARG A 183 -5.17 0.99 -17.44
CA ARG A 183 -5.06 -0.05 -18.48
C ARG A 183 -4.22 0.39 -19.66
N SER A 184 -4.38 1.65 -20.09
CA SER A 184 -3.58 2.21 -21.21
C SER A 184 -2.09 2.26 -20.89
N THR A 185 -1.73 2.26 -19.60
CA THR A 185 -0.34 2.22 -19.11
C THR A 185 0.14 0.82 -18.73
N GLY A 186 -0.72 -0.21 -18.86
CA GLY A 186 -0.33 -1.61 -18.70
C GLY A 186 -0.92 -2.34 -17.48
N ALA A 187 -1.83 -1.74 -16.72
CA ALA A 187 -2.51 -2.44 -15.62
C ALA A 187 -3.43 -3.56 -16.15
N VAL A 188 -3.42 -4.71 -15.48
CA VAL A 188 -4.12 -5.92 -15.92
C VAL A 188 -4.97 -6.59 -14.83
N ALA A 189 -4.90 -6.10 -13.61
CA ALA A 189 -5.66 -6.61 -12.48
C ALA A 189 -6.18 -5.45 -11.61
N PHE A 190 -7.09 -5.76 -10.72
CA PHE A 190 -7.72 -4.81 -9.83
C PHE A 190 -7.69 -5.34 -8.40
N ASN A 191 -7.27 -4.50 -7.45
CA ASN A 191 -7.24 -4.84 -6.04
C ASN A 191 -8.18 -3.93 -5.27
N ILE A 192 -9.01 -4.52 -4.45
CA ILE A 192 -9.80 -3.79 -3.46
C ILE A 192 -9.41 -4.21 -2.05
N ILE A 193 -9.68 -3.33 -1.10
CA ILE A 193 -9.52 -3.59 0.33
C ILE A 193 -10.93 -3.67 0.92
N PRO A 194 -11.53 -4.88 1.02
CA PRO A 194 -12.94 -5.04 1.40
C PRO A 194 -13.27 -4.39 2.74
N ASP A 195 -12.34 -4.43 3.68
CA ASP A 195 -12.43 -3.82 5.00
C ASP A 195 -12.77 -2.31 4.97
N ARG A 196 -12.33 -1.59 3.95
CA ARG A 196 -12.67 -0.17 3.77
C ARG A 196 -14.07 0.07 3.22
N ASN A 197 -14.62 -0.92 2.53
CA ASN A 197 -15.95 -0.88 1.91
C ASN A 197 -16.98 -1.61 2.74
N TYR A 198 -16.50 -2.55 3.55
CA TYR A 198 -17.25 -3.31 4.49
C TYR A 198 -16.68 -3.06 5.90
N THR A 199 -17.25 -2.09 6.58
CA THR A 199 -17.08 -1.92 8.02
C THR A 199 -18.49 -1.82 8.59
N PRO A 200 -18.85 -2.55 9.64
CA PRO A 200 -20.16 -2.42 10.26
C PRO A 200 -20.49 -0.94 10.49
N GLY A 201 -21.60 -0.47 9.95
CA GLY A 201 -21.98 0.94 9.94
C GLY A 201 -21.39 1.76 8.79
N SER A 202 -20.75 1.13 7.79
CA SER A 202 -20.31 1.83 6.57
C SER A 202 -21.48 2.45 5.83
N PRO A 203 -21.31 3.66 5.25
CA PRO A 203 -22.37 4.30 4.48
C PRO A 203 -22.79 3.44 3.28
N ASP A 204 -24.08 3.41 2.96
CA ASP A 204 -24.65 2.73 1.79
C ASP A 204 -23.94 3.10 0.48
N GLN A 205 -23.40 4.32 0.40
CA GLN A 205 -22.63 4.79 -0.74
C GLN A 205 -21.39 3.94 -1.02
N LYS A 206 -20.62 3.57 0.01
CA LYS A 206 -19.40 2.74 -0.17
C LYS A 206 -19.76 1.33 -0.67
N LEU A 207 -20.84 0.76 -0.17
CA LEU A 207 -21.33 -0.54 -0.65
C LEU A 207 -21.87 -0.46 -2.08
N THR A 208 -22.50 0.66 -2.45
CA THR A 208 -22.92 0.91 -3.83
C THR A 208 -21.70 1.00 -4.75
N ASN A 209 -20.70 1.77 -4.36
CA ASN A 209 -19.45 1.90 -5.12
C ASN A 209 -18.74 0.54 -5.26
N LEU A 210 -18.70 -0.26 -4.19
CA LEU A 210 -18.13 -1.61 -4.22
C LEU A 210 -18.80 -2.49 -5.29
N LYS A 211 -20.12 -2.52 -5.31
CA LYS A 211 -20.90 -3.31 -6.30
C LYS A 211 -20.60 -2.84 -7.73
N GLN A 212 -20.56 -1.54 -7.96
CA GLN A 212 -20.24 -0.96 -9.28
C GLN A 212 -18.83 -1.36 -9.75
N VAL A 213 -17.84 -1.27 -8.86
CA VAL A 213 -16.45 -1.65 -9.19
C VAL A 213 -16.32 -3.15 -9.46
N ILE A 214 -17.00 -4.00 -8.69
CA ILE A 214 -16.99 -5.44 -8.95
C ILE A 214 -17.56 -5.73 -10.34
N GLN A 215 -18.72 -5.16 -10.67
CA GLN A 215 -19.32 -5.33 -11.98
C GLN A 215 -18.41 -4.81 -13.11
N LEU A 216 -17.81 -3.63 -12.95
CA LEU A 216 -16.89 -3.06 -13.92
C LEU A 216 -15.67 -3.98 -14.16
N THR A 217 -15.12 -4.56 -13.11
CA THR A 217 -13.98 -5.49 -13.25
C THR A 217 -14.36 -6.78 -13.96
N GLU A 218 -15.56 -7.29 -13.73
CA GLU A 218 -16.11 -8.46 -14.43
C GLU A 218 -16.31 -8.16 -15.93
N ASP A 219 -16.96 -7.04 -16.26
CA ASP A 219 -17.22 -6.62 -17.65
C ASP A 219 -15.93 -6.41 -18.45
N LEU A 220 -14.91 -5.87 -17.80
CA LEU A 220 -13.61 -5.62 -18.43
C LEU A 220 -12.65 -6.83 -18.40
N GLY A 221 -13.03 -7.91 -17.74
CA GLY A 221 -12.18 -9.10 -17.56
C GLY A 221 -10.93 -8.83 -16.72
N LEU A 222 -10.98 -7.89 -15.78
CA LEU A 222 -9.89 -7.64 -14.84
C LEU A 222 -9.99 -8.61 -13.65
N PRO A 223 -8.97 -9.46 -13.37
CA PRO A 223 -8.96 -10.25 -12.16
C PRO A 223 -9.11 -9.36 -10.92
N LEU A 224 -10.13 -9.64 -10.11
CA LEU A 224 -10.43 -8.90 -8.89
C LEU A 224 -9.77 -9.56 -7.69
N ILE A 225 -8.87 -8.86 -7.02
CA ILE A 225 -8.14 -9.36 -5.86
C ILE A 225 -8.62 -8.65 -4.61
N GLY A 226 -9.00 -9.41 -3.59
CA GLY A 226 -9.23 -8.89 -2.25
C GLY A 226 -7.92 -8.86 -1.47
N GLY A 227 -7.53 -7.69 -0.98
CA GLY A 227 -6.35 -7.50 -0.14
C GLY A 227 -6.73 -6.95 1.23
N THR A 228 -6.18 -7.53 2.30
CA THR A 228 -6.37 -7.02 3.66
C THR A 228 -5.31 -5.99 4.02
N GLU A 229 -5.72 -4.84 4.57
CA GLU A 229 -4.79 -3.81 5.03
C GLU A 229 -4.47 -4.02 6.52
N MET A 230 -3.34 -4.70 6.80
CA MET A 230 -2.86 -4.93 8.16
C MET A 230 -1.74 -3.96 8.53
N ASN A 231 -2.07 -2.74 8.88
CA ASN A 231 -1.09 -1.71 9.25
C ASN A 231 -1.18 -1.27 10.71
N SER A 232 -2.04 -1.89 11.50
CA SER A 232 -2.22 -1.57 12.93
C SER A 232 -2.50 -2.83 13.75
N PRO A 233 -2.05 -2.90 15.01
CA PRO A 233 -2.42 -3.98 15.92
C PRO A 233 -3.94 -4.12 16.04
N GLY A 234 -4.42 -5.36 16.08
CA GLY A 234 -5.85 -5.66 16.23
C GLY A 234 -6.68 -5.61 14.94
N GLN A 235 -6.08 -5.26 13.79
CA GLN A 235 -6.77 -5.40 12.51
C GLN A 235 -6.95 -6.89 12.16
N LYS A 236 -8.03 -7.17 11.42
CA LYS A 236 -8.32 -8.54 10.98
C LYS A 236 -7.25 -9.04 10.01
N PHE A 237 -6.88 -10.30 10.16
CA PHE A 237 -5.97 -10.97 9.23
C PHE A 237 -6.65 -11.29 7.89
N VAL A 238 -7.94 -11.57 7.93
CA VAL A 238 -8.78 -11.84 6.76
C VAL A 238 -10.11 -11.13 6.95
N ASP A 239 -10.63 -10.54 5.87
CA ASP A 239 -11.95 -9.93 5.86
C ASP A 239 -13.05 -11.00 6.03
N ASP A 240 -14.20 -10.58 6.52
CA ASP A 240 -15.35 -11.45 6.72
C ASP A 240 -16.14 -11.66 5.41
N PHE A 241 -15.64 -12.57 4.57
CA PHE A 241 -16.30 -12.92 3.31
C PHE A 241 -17.63 -13.69 3.47
N ASP A 242 -18.01 -14.05 4.68
CA ASP A 242 -19.32 -14.63 4.98
C ASP A 242 -20.34 -13.57 5.46
N SER A 243 -19.92 -12.31 5.58
CA SER A 243 -20.82 -11.19 5.87
C SER A 243 -21.89 -11.00 4.79
N ALA A 244 -23.00 -10.37 5.16
CA ALA A 244 -24.11 -10.10 4.21
C ALA A 244 -23.67 -9.20 3.05
N GLU A 245 -22.68 -8.35 3.26
CA GLU A 245 -22.13 -7.40 2.30
C GLU A 245 -21.18 -8.05 1.30
N LEU A 246 -20.30 -8.95 1.75
CA LEU A 246 -19.25 -9.54 0.91
C LEU A 246 -19.63 -10.93 0.34
N ASN A 247 -20.47 -11.69 1.03
CA ASN A 247 -20.86 -13.04 0.59
C ASN A 247 -21.44 -13.07 -0.84
N PRO A 248 -22.28 -12.12 -1.27
CA PRO A 248 -22.78 -12.09 -2.66
C PRO A 248 -21.68 -12.02 -3.73
N HIS A 249 -20.49 -11.53 -3.36
CA HIS A 249 -19.35 -11.30 -4.25
C HIS A 249 -18.19 -12.31 -4.02
N ARG A 250 -18.40 -13.28 -3.14
CA ARG A 250 -17.36 -14.25 -2.73
C ARG A 250 -16.74 -14.98 -3.91
N GLU A 251 -17.54 -15.38 -4.91
CA GLU A 251 -17.00 -16.13 -6.06
C GLU A 251 -16.12 -15.25 -6.96
N SER A 252 -16.43 -13.96 -7.10
CA SER A 252 -15.58 -13.00 -7.83
C SER A 252 -14.19 -12.88 -7.16
N PHE A 253 -14.14 -12.77 -5.84
CA PHE A 253 -12.88 -12.76 -5.09
C PHE A 253 -12.11 -14.07 -5.19
N LEU A 254 -12.80 -15.21 -5.03
CA LEU A 254 -12.18 -16.53 -5.17
C LEU A 254 -11.62 -16.75 -6.58
N ARG A 255 -12.36 -16.31 -7.60
CA ARG A 255 -11.90 -16.39 -8.99
C ARG A 255 -10.64 -15.57 -9.21
N GLY A 256 -10.58 -14.33 -8.72
CA GLY A 256 -9.38 -13.49 -8.79
C GLY A 256 -8.19 -14.13 -8.07
N GLY A 257 -8.39 -14.63 -6.87
CA GLY A 257 -7.36 -15.34 -6.10
C GLY A 257 -6.84 -16.58 -6.83
N ARG A 258 -7.72 -17.38 -7.45
CA ARG A 258 -7.35 -18.55 -8.28
C ARG A 258 -6.52 -18.14 -9.49
N ILE A 259 -6.88 -17.05 -10.19
CA ILE A 259 -6.11 -16.52 -11.33
C ILE A 259 -4.72 -16.11 -10.89
N LEU A 260 -4.59 -15.38 -9.77
CA LEU A 260 -3.31 -14.96 -9.22
C LEU A 260 -2.44 -16.17 -8.80
N HIS A 261 -3.05 -17.16 -8.17
CA HIS A 261 -2.37 -18.40 -7.79
C HIS A 261 -1.87 -19.17 -9.02
N ALA A 262 -2.72 -19.31 -10.04
CA ALA A 262 -2.36 -19.95 -11.32
C ALA A 262 -1.21 -19.20 -12.01
N HIS A 263 -1.29 -17.86 -12.09
CA HIS A 263 -0.20 -17.05 -12.62
C HIS A 263 1.12 -17.38 -11.91
N SER A 264 1.12 -17.29 -10.57
CA SER A 264 2.34 -17.49 -9.78
C SER A 264 2.90 -18.91 -9.92
N THR A 265 2.03 -19.90 -9.95
CA THR A 265 2.43 -21.32 -10.10
C THR A 265 3.01 -21.59 -11.47
N LEU A 266 2.32 -21.20 -12.53
CA LEU A 266 2.75 -21.41 -13.92
C LEU A 266 3.97 -20.58 -14.28
N GLN A 267 4.05 -19.34 -13.82
CA GLN A 267 5.20 -18.46 -14.03
C GLN A 267 6.45 -19.06 -13.39
N LYS A 268 6.36 -19.46 -12.14
CA LYS A 268 7.49 -20.06 -11.40
C LYS A 268 7.94 -21.40 -11.97
N ALA A 269 6.99 -22.24 -12.40
CA ALA A 269 7.30 -23.59 -12.87
C ALA A 269 7.83 -23.61 -14.30
N ALA A 270 7.35 -22.75 -15.18
CA ALA A 270 7.59 -22.88 -16.63
C ALA A 270 7.62 -21.55 -17.41
N GLY A 271 7.52 -20.40 -16.76
CA GLY A 271 7.42 -19.11 -17.45
C GLY A 271 6.09 -18.91 -18.20
N LEU A 272 5.04 -19.63 -17.81
CA LEU A 272 3.73 -19.64 -18.46
C LEU A 272 2.68 -18.82 -17.69
N GLY A 273 3.11 -17.72 -17.05
CA GLY A 273 2.22 -16.85 -16.29
C GLY A 273 1.20 -16.11 -17.14
N TYR A 274 0.30 -15.41 -16.49
CA TYR A 274 -0.87 -14.74 -17.07
C TYR A 274 -0.52 -13.72 -18.18
N LEU A 275 0.67 -13.12 -18.15
CA LEU A 275 1.18 -12.16 -19.13
C LEU A 275 2.29 -12.71 -20.03
N SER A 276 2.60 -13.99 -19.93
CA SER A 276 3.60 -14.65 -20.77
C SER A 276 3.23 -14.61 -22.25
N ASP A 277 4.22 -14.73 -23.12
CA ASP A 277 3.99 -14.80 -24.58
C ASP A 277 3.15 -16.03 -24.96
N TRP A 278 3.30 -17.13 -24.21
CA TRP A 278 2.42 -18.28 -24.33
C TRP A 278 0.96 -17.89 -24.08
N ALA A 279 0.66 -17.19 -22.98
CA ALA A 279 -0.70 -16.80 -22.66
C ALA A 279 -1.26 -15.80 -23.70
N LYS A 280 -0.46 -14.86 -24.17
CA LYS A 280 -0.85 -13.92 -25.26
C LYS A 280 -1.15 -14.65 -26.56
N GLY A 281 -0.35 -15.66 -26.91
CA GLY A 281 -0.51 -16.42 -28.14
C GLY A 281 -1.68 -17.41 -28.13
N ASN A 282 -2.11 -17.89 -26.96
CA ASN A 282 -3.16 -18.88 -26.83
C ASN A 282 -4.54 -18.29 -26.50
N PHE A 283 -4.61 -17.07 -25.97
CA PHE A 283 -5.86 -16.45 -25.55
C PHE A 283 -5.99 -15.07 -26.15
N SER A 284 -6.81 -14.93 -27.19
CA SER A 284 -7.21 -13.63 -27.77
C SER A 284 -8.34 -12.97 -26.99
N ASP A 285 -9.09 -13.74 -26.20
CA ASP A 285 -10.21 -13.32 -25.36
C ASP A 285 -9.80 -13.36 -23.89
N VAL A 286 -9.93 -12.22 -23.21
CA VAL A 286 -9.54 -12.07 -21.80
C VAL A 286 -10.39 -12.93 -20.86
N HIS A 287 -11.68 -13.10 -21.16
CA HIS A 287 -12.57 -13.91 -20.32
C HIS A 287 -12.20 -15.40 -20.43
N LYS A 288 -11.89 -15.89 -21.64
CA LYS A 288 -11.39 -17.27 -21.83
C LYS A 288 -10.04 -17.49 -21.14
N LYS A 289 -9.15 -16.49 -21.19
CA LYS A 289 -7.89 -16.52 -20.43
C LYS A 289 -8.17 -16.63 -18.94
N ASN A 290 -9.07 -15.79 -18.42
CA ASN A 290 -9.45 -15.83 -17.02
C ASN A 290 -10.07 -17.17 -16.61
N ASP A 291 -10.91 -17.77 -17.45
CA ASP A 291 -11.48 -19.09 -17.21
C ASP A 291 -10.41 -20.15 -17.08
N PHE A 292 -9.46 -20.19 -18.01
CA PHE A 292 -8.34 -21.12 -17.95
C PHE A 292 -7.53 -20.97 -16.65
N PHE A 293 -7.09 -19.73 -16.33
CA PHE A 293 -6.29 -19.51 -15.14
C PHE A 293 -7.06 -19.76 -13.85
N ALA A 294 -8.36 -19.45 -13.82
CA ALA A 294 -9.21 -19.73 -12.65
C ALA A 294 -9.38 -21.23 -12.41
N GLU A 295 -9.67 -22.00 -13.47
CA GLU A 295 -9.79 -23.47 -13.35
C GLU A 295 -8.46 -24.13 -13.00
N PHE A 296 -7.34 -23.69 -13.60
CA PHE A 296 -6.03 -24.17 -13.21
C PHE A 296 -5.75 -23.91 -11.73
N GLY A 297 -5.98 -22.69 -11.26
CA GLY A 297 -5.74 -22.30 -9.87
C GLY A 297 -6.66 -23.02 -8.87
N LYS A 298 -7.83 -23.43 -9.29
CA LYS A 298 -8.76 -24.24 -8.50
C LYS A 298 -8.26 -25.67 -8.32
N VAL A 299 -7.75 -26.28 -9.40
CA VAL A 299 -7.26 -27.69 -9.39
C VAL A 299 -5.93 -27.81 -8.65
N PHE A 300 -5.04 -26.84 -8.83
CA PHE A 300 -3.71 -26.79 -8.22
C PHE A 300 -3.66 -25.86 -7.00
N SER A 301 -4.79 -25.63 -6.35
CA SER A 301 -4.82 -24.91 -5.07
C SER A 301 -3.85 -25.57 -4.10
N PRO A 302 -3.05 -24.77 -3.35
CA PRO A 302 -2.20 -25.34 -2.31
C PRO A 302 -3.09 -26.15 -1.38
N LYS A 303 -2.78 -27.43 -1.26
CA LYS A 303 -3.43 -28.24 -0.22
C LYS A 303 -3.01 -27.61 1.08
N GLY A 304 -3.96 -27.10 1.86
CA GLY A 304 -3.69 -26.77 3.23
C GLY A 304 -3.10 -28.01 3.89
N GLU A 305 -1.83 -27.92 4.22
CA GLU A 305 -1.21 -28.84 5.15
C GLU A 305 -1.67 -28.51 6.56
#